data_d865d58af3c71287807cccd84d73a306
#
_entry.id   d865d58af3c71287807cccd84d73a306
#
_cell.length_a   1.000
_cell.length_b   1.000
_cell.length_c   1.000
_cell.angle_alpha   90.00
_cell.angle_beta   90.00
_cell.angle_gamma   90.00
#
_symmetry.space_group_name_H-M   'P 1'
#
loop_
_entity.id
_entity.type
_entity.pdbx_description
1 polymer ?
#
loop_
_entity_poly.entity_id
_entity_poly.type
_entity_poly.pdbx_seq_one_letter_code
_entity_poly.pdbx_strand_id
1 'polypeptide(L)'
;MTAKPKAPSQPPEGVVSQYILSPDEGDPFCWERVLGRDSRYSLCGDCCGWNGSHPISEELFEALVEWYRRFCRAPEVPGLMTNLDLDWIDFPAQGLELARRLKAEVGPTAEVRYRKPMEDPNQQLEPLRYVLDDGSVVAEESEEPDEQEPWPARQIHSGGQTGADRAALDWAIACRIIHGGWCPKGRKAEDGPLAGRYQLRETESAGYRQRTKRNVLESDATLIVNLGELDGGTLETVQIARQHKKPVLVLQLDETPIQEAAVRLRTWVEANRFCSLNVAGPRESKRPGIYAATYELLERSLEPDGSLRPKEVFVWPDWALGGDDEEEA
;
A
#
# COMPACT_ATOMS: atom_id res chain seq x y z
N MET A 1 -17.65 26.18 -21.76
CA MET A 1 -17.06 25.07 -20.99
C MET A 1 -16.26 25.71 -19.86
N THR A 2 -16.79 25.74 -18.66
CA THR A 2 -16.05 26.22 -17.48
C THR A 2 -15.01 25.16 -17.14
N ALA A 3 -13.73 25.56 -17.08
CA ALA A 3 -12.65 24.70 -16.66
C ALA A 3 -12.96 24.11 -15.27
N LYS A 4 -12.73 22.82 -15.06
CA LYS A 4 -12.83 22.22 -13.73
C LYS A 4 -11.82 22.90 -12.81
N PRO A 5 -12.20 23.20 -11.57
CA PRO A 5 -11.24 23.76 -10.60
C PRO A 5 -10.07 22.78 -10.40
N LYS A 6 -8.87 23.34 -10.35
CA LYS A 6 -7.61 22.60 -10.25
C LYS A 6 -7.09 22.67 -8.83
N ALA A 7 -6.50 21.58 -8.32
CA ALA A 7 -5.85 21.61 -7.01
C ALA A 7 -4.67 22.59 -7.04
N PRO A 8 -4.48 23.39 -6.00
CA PRO A 8 -3.39 24.36 -5.96
C PRO A 8 -2.04 23.64 -5.80
N SER A 9 -1.08 23.93 -6.66
CA SER A 9 0.30 23.43 -6.56
C SER A 9 1.09 24.04 -5.37
N GLN A 10 0.60 25.16 -4.84
CA GLN A 10 1.11 25.81 -3.62
C GLN A 10 -0.07 26.31 -2.80
N PRO A 11 0.08 26.46 -1.47
CA PRO A 11 -0.99 27.02 -0.65
C PRO A 11 -1.44 28.38 -1.19
N PRO A 12 -2.74 28.66 -1.22
CA PRO A 12 -3.25 29.96 -1.62
C PRO A 12 -2.65 31.10 -0.78
N GLU A 13 -2.54 32.28 -1.37
CA GLU A 13 -2.06 33.47 -0.65
C GLU A 13 -2.95 33.75 0.56
N GLY A 14 -2.35 33.95 1.74
CA GLY A 14 -3.07 34.19 2.99
C GLY A 14 -3.38 32.93 3.82
N VAL A 15 -3.10 31.74 3.32
CA VAL A 15 -3.21 30.50 4.12
C VAL A 15 -2.07 30.43 5.12
N VAL A 16 -2.42 30.24 6.40
CA VAL A 16 -1.48 30.14 7.52
C VAL A 16 -1.34 28.73 8.09
N SER A 17 -2.33 27.89 7.87
CA SER A 17 -2.35 26.50 8.34
C SER A 17 -2.88 25.53 7.29
N GLN A 18 -2.36 24.31 7.33
CA GLN A 18 -2.83 23.19 6.53
C GLN A 18 -3.27 22.07 7.44
N TYR A 19 -4.51 21.62 7.28
CA TYR A 19 -5.08 20.47 7.99
C TYR A 19 -5.16 19.27 7.05
N ILE A 20 -4.74 18.11 7.53
CA ILE A 20 -4.92 16.83 6.82
C ILE A 20 -5.77 15.93 7.71
N LEU A 21 -6.98 15.65 7.29
CA LEU A 21 -7.85 14.68 7.92
C LEU A 21 -7.55 13.30 7.33
N SER A 22 -6.98 12.41 8.14
CA SER A 22 -6.62 11.04 7.76
C SER A 22 -6.52 10.20 9.02
N PRO A 23 -7.40 9.23 9.25
CA PRO A 23 -7.25 8.32 10.37
C PRO A 23 -6.05 7.40 10.14
N ASP A 24 -5.30 7.13 11.20
CA ASP A 24 -4.16 6.22 11.18
C ASP A 24 -4.08 5.47 12.52
N GLU A 25 -3.54 4.24 12.53
CA GLU A 25 -3.40 3.46 13.76
C GLU A 25 -2.43 4.12 14.73
N GLY A 26 -2.93 4.42 15.95
CA GLY A 26 -2.11 4.97 17.04
C GLY A 26 -1.76 6.44 16.91
N ASP A 27 -2.11 7.08 15.82
CA ASP A 27 -1.87 8.48 15.55
C ASP A 27 -3.16 9.31 15.55
N PRO A 28 -3.10 10.64 15.68
CA PRO A 28 -4.26 11.49 15.59
C PRO A 28 -4.93 11.40 14.21
N PHE A 29 -6.23 11.61 14.18
CA PHE A 29 -7.01 11.60 12.95
C PHE A 29 -6.92 12.89 12.14
N CYS A 30 -6.32 13.93 12.69
CA CYS A 30 -6.15 15.21 12.03
C CYS A 30 -4.79 15.82 12.35
N TRP A 31 -4.09 16.23 11.30
CA TRP A 31 -2.75 16.83 11.34
C TRP A 31 -2.81 18.29 10.94
N GLU A 32 -2.22 19.17 11.74
CA GLU A 32 -2.03 20.56 11.35
C GLU A 32 -0.55 20.84 11.06
N ARG A 33 -0.28 21.54 9.95
CA ARG A 33 0.99 22.17 9.65
C ARG A 33 0.81 23.67 9.60
N VAL A 34 1.41 24.39 10.54
CA VAL A 34 1.45 25.86 10.51
C VAL A 34 2.54 26.28 9.54
N LEU A 35 2.19 27.07 8.53
CA LEU A 35 3.13 27.52 7.50
C LEU A 35 4.12 28.54 8.08
N GLY A 36 5.37 28.47 7.64
CA GLY A 36 6.45 29.32 8.17
C GLY A 36 7.06 28.84 9.49
N ARG A 37 6.65 27.70 10.02
CA ARG A 37 7.25 27.03 11.19
C ARG A 37 7.71 25.63 10.82
N ASP A 38 8.88 25.22 11.30
CA ASP A 38 9.46 23.89 10.98
C ASP A 38 8.82 22.72 11.70
N SER A 39 7.77 22.91 12.48
CA SER A 39 7.16 21.87 13.29
C SER A 39 5.88 21.34 12.66
N ARG A 40 5.80 20.01 12.56
CA ARG A 40 4.54 19.29 12.33
C ARG A 40 3.88 19.06 13.68
N TYR A 41 2.62 19.39 13.78
CA TYR A 41 1.83 19.13 14.99
C TYR A 41 0.78 18.10 14.68
N SER A 42 0.69 17.07 15.52
CA SER A 42 -0.46 16.21 15.54
C SER A 42 -1.56 16.89 16.35
N LEU A 43 -2.74 16.93 15.82
CA LEU A 43 -3.91 17.35 16.54
C LEU A 43 -4.62 16.15 17.12
N CYS A 44 -5.04 16.32 18.31
CA CYS A 44 -5.52 15.27 19.17
C CYS A 44 -6.48 14.26 18.61
N GLY A 45 -6.25 13.07 19.05
CA GLY A 45 -7.25 12.06 19.21
C GLY A 45 -8.08 12.29 20.50
N ASP A 46 -8.77 11.24 20.87
CA ASP A 46 -9.78 11.09 21.90
C ASP A 46 -9.45 11.63 23.31
N CYS A 47 -8.17 11.79 23.64
CA CYS A 47 -7.74 12.06 25.02
C CYS A 47 -7.44 13.52 25.36
N CYS A 48 -7.26 14.41 24.40
CA CYS A 48 -6.68 15.75 24.66
C CYS A 48 -7.50 16.94 24.14
N GLY A 49 -8.61 16.71 23.47
CA GLY A 49 -9.43 17.78 22.88
C GLY A 49 -8.84 18.37 21.59
N TRP A 50 -9.47 19.36 21.03
CA TRP A 50 -9.01 20.05 19.83
C TRP A 50 -7.90 21.07 20.17
N ASN A 51 -6.73 20.91 19.58
CA ASN A 51 -5.55 21.76 19.80
C ASN A 51 -5.12 22.53 18.55
N GLY A 52 -5.96 22.56 17.51
CA GLY A 52 -5.69 23.28 16.27
C GLY A 52 -5.61 24.80 16.46
N SER A 53 -4.86 25.46 15.58
CA SER A 53 -4.71 26.93 15.57
C SER A 53 -6.02 27.66 15.32
N HIS A 54 -7.00 27.00 14.68
CA HIS A 54 -8.34 27.52 14.45
C HIS A 54 -9.32 26.83 15.39
N PRO A 55 -10.20 27.57 16.08
CA PRO A 55 -11.24 26.96 16.89
C PRO A 55 -12.26 26.26 16.01
N ILE A 56 -12.80 25.15 16.50
CA ILE A 56 -13.94 24.44 15.89
C ILE A 56 -15.03 24.25 16.92
N SER A 57 -16.25 23.97 16.47
CA SER A 57 -17.37 23.67 17.34
C SER A 57 -17.17 22.33 18.06
N GLU A 58 -17.72 22.23 19.26
CA GLU A 58 -17.72 20.99 20.05
C GLU A 58 -18.43 19.86 19.28
N GLU A 59 -19.53 20.20 18.57
CA GLU A 59 -20.27 19.26 17.74
C GLU A 59 -19.42 18.67 16.61
N LEU A 60 -18.59 19.47 15.93
CA LEU A 60 -17.69 18.98 14.90
C LEU A 60 -16.60 18.11 15.52
N PHE A 61 -16.03 18.54 16.64
CA PHE A 61 -15.00 17.75 17.32
C PHE A 61 -15.52 16.38 17.76
N GLU A 62 -16.71 16.31 18.36
CA GLU A 62 -17.33 15.04 18.74
C GLU A 62 -17.58 14.13 17.53
N ALA A 63 -18.03 14.72 16.42
CA ALA A 63 -18.26 13.96 15.19
C ALA A 63 -16.94 13.39 14.59
N LEU A 64 -15.85 14.14 14.64
CA LEU A 64 -14.52 13.70 14.23
C LEU A 64 -14.02 12.54 15.13
N VAL A 65 -14.19 12.67 16.44
CA VAL A 65 -13.82 11.65 17.42
C VAL A 65 -14.62 10.36 17.20
N GLU A 66 -15.94 10.46 17.03
CA GLU A 66 -16.78 9.26 16.80
C GLU A 66 -16.45 8.59 15.48
N TRP A 67 -16.18 9.35 14.42
CA TRP A 67 -15.72 8.81 13.14
C TRP A 67 -14.39 8.06 13.33
N TYR A 68 -13.41 8.65 14.01
CA TYR A 68 -12.12 8.01 14.31
C TYR A 68 -12.27 6.76 15.19
N ARG A 69 -13.15 6.79 16.20
CA ARG A 69 -13.43 5.62 17.03
C ARG A 69 -13.98 4.44 16.26
N ARG A 70 -14.76 4.70 15.21
CA ARG A 70 -15.23 3.62 14.32
C ARG A 70 -14.07 2.95 13.58
N PHE A 71 -13.06 3.71 13.18
CA PHE A 71 -11.83 3.20 12.60
C PHE A 71 -11.05 2.32 13.60
N CYS A 72 -10.91 2.78 14.84
CA CYS A 72 -10.16 2.09 15.90
C CYS A 72 -10.93 0.95 16.57
N ARG A 73 -12.24 0.78 16.33
CA ARG A 73 -13.01 -0.34 16.87
C ARG A 73 -12.62 -1.64 16.21
N ALA A 74 -11.49 -2.19 16.63
CA ALA A 74 -11.07 -3.52 16.20
C ALA A 74 -12.06 -4.58 16.68
N PRO A 75 -12.36 -5.59 15.84
CA PRO A 75 -12.94 -6.83 16.35
C PRO A 75 -11.97 -7.44 17.36
N GLU A 76 -12.45 -8.35 18.21
CA GLU A 76 -11.80 -8.97 19.38
C GLU A 76 -10.46 -9.71 19.08
N VAL A 77 -9.62 -9.13 18.22
CA VAL A 77 -8.31 -9.71 17.85
C VAL A 77 -7.24 -8.91 18.60
N PRO A 78 -6.55 -9.53 19.57
CA PRO A 78 -5.46 -8.89 20.27
C PRO A 78 -4.36 -8.41 19.29
N GLY A 79 -4.00 -7.14 19.36
CA GLY A 79 -2.94 -6.54 18.56
C GLY A 79 -3.37 -5.93 17.23
N LEU A 80 -4.64 -6.00 16.84
CA LEU A 80 -5.19 -5.28 15.71
C LEU A 80 -6.00 -4.08 16.21
N MET A 81 -5.60 -2.89 15.85
CA MET A 81 -6.26 -1.65 16.27
C MET A 81 -7.26 -1.11 15.24
N THR A 82 -7.21 -1.59 14.02
CA THR A 82 -8.07 -1.12 12.92
C THR A 82 -9.27 -2.03 12.72
N ASN A 83 -10.43 -1.44 12.54
CA ASN A 83 -11.67 -2.15 12.24
C ASN A 83 -11.69 -2.56 10.75
N LEU A 84 -11.38 -3.81 10.46
CA LEU A 84 -11.39 -4.36 9.10
C LEU A 84 -12.80 -4.59 8.52
N ASP A 85 -13.84 -4.55 9.36
CA ASP A 85 -15.24 -4.72 8.96
C ASP A 85 -15.91 -3.37 8.61
N LEU A 86 -15.12 -2.30 8.45
CA LEU A 86 -15.63 -1.01 8.01
C LEU A 86 -16.24 -1.09 6.60
N ASP A 87 -17.35 -0.41 6.43
CA ASP A 87 -17.85 -0.09 5.10
C ASP A 87 -16.93 0.96 4.45
N TRP A 88 -16.04 0.46 3.58
CA TRP A 88 -15.04 1.28 2.87
C TRP A 88 -15.63 2.17 1.76
N ILE A 89 -16.95 2.21 1.61
CA ILE A 89 -17.66 3.20 0.80
C ILE A 89 -18.19 4.32 1.69
N ASP A 90 -18.88 3.96 2.77
CA ASP A 90 -19.51 4.90 3.69
C ASP A 90 -18.50 5.62 4.58
N PHE A 91 -17.54 4.90 5.14
CA PHE A 91 -16.55 5.47 6.06
C PHE A 91 -15.72 6.61 5.45
N PRO A 92 -15.13 6.46 4.24
CA PRO A 92 -14.41 7.54 3.57
C PRO A 92 -15.32 8.68 3.13
N ALA A 93 -16.58 8.40 2.77
CA ALA A 93 -17.56 9.43 2.42
C ALA A 93 -17.88 10.34 3.61
N GLN A 94 -18.02 9.74 4.80
CA GLN A 94 -18.20 10.50 6.05
C GLN A 94 -16.97 11.32 6.41
N GLY A 95 -15.75 10.76 6.27
CA GLY A 95 -14.50 11.50 6.49
C GLY A 95 -14.38 12.72 5.58
N LEU A 96 -14.76 12.59 4.33
CA LEU A 96 -14.78 13.72 3.39
C LEU A 96 -15.82 14.78 3.77
N GLU A 97 -16.99 14.39 4.26
CA GLU A 97 -18.01 15.33 4.75
C GLU A 97 -17.52 16.06 6.00
N LEU A 98 -16.86 15.36 6.92
CA LEU A 98 -16.23 15.98 8.09
C LEU A 98 -15.12 16.97 7.70
N ALA A 99 -14.36 16.68 6.65
CA ALA A 99 -13.38 17.61 6.10
C ALA A 99 -14.04 18.88 5.52
N ARG A 100 -15.22 18.77 4.90
CA ARG A 100 -16.00 19.95 4.45
C ARG A 100 -16.48 20.80 5.64
N ARG A 101 -17.00 20.16 6.67
CA ARG A 101 -17.41 20.86 7.91
C ARG A 101 -16.22 21.53 8.56
N LEU A 102 -15.07 20.86 8.64
CA LEU A 102 -13.83 21.44 9.15
C LEU A 102 -13.43 22.67 8.34
N LYS A 103 -13.45 22.58 7.01
CA LYS A 103 -13.13 23.73 6.14
C LYS A 103 -14.07 24.91 6.36
N ALA A 104 -15.35 24.67 6.51
CA ALA A 104 -16.34 25.72 6.76
C ALA A 104 -16.10 26.44 8.08
N GLU A 105 -15.62 25.75 9.12
CA GLU A 105 -15.36 26.34 10.42
C GLU A 105 -13.99 27.06 10.51
N VAL A 106 -12.91 26.45 9.93
CA VAL A 106 -11.58 27.06 9.95
C VAL A 106 -11.40 28.19 8.95
N GLY A 107 -12.26 28.27 7.95
CA GLY A 107 -12.35 29.39 7.00
C GLY A 107 -11.21 29.45 5.99
N PRO A 108 -11.09 30.59 5.27
CA PRO A 108 -10.18 30.72 4.11
C PRO A 108 -8.70 30.79 4.47
N THR A 109 -8.35 31.06 5.73
CA THR A 109 -6.96 31.11 6.19
C THR A 109 -6.35 29.74 6.48
N ALA A 110 -7.16 28.68 6.37
CA ALA A 110 -6.72 27.30 6.52
C ALA A 110 -7.02 26.49 5.25
N GLU A 111 -6.04 25.72 4.80
CA GLU A 111 -6.23 24.69 3.80
C GLU A 111 -6.66 23.41 4.48
N VAL A 112 -7.67 22.74 3.96
CA VAL A 112 -8.14 21.44 4.48
C VAL A 112 -8.04 20.38 3.40
N ARG A 113 -7.39 19.29 3.74
CA ARG A 113 -7.19 18.12 2.89
C ARG A 113 -7.78 16.89 3.55
N TYR A 114 -8.27 16.00 2.75
CA TYR A 114 -8.73 14.68 3.17
C TYR A 114 -7.91 13.60 2.47
N ARG A 115 -7.44 12.62 3.24
CA ARG A 115 -6.78 11.41 2.76
C ARG A 115 -7.51 10.19 3.30
N LYS A 116 -7.78 9.22 2.46
CA LYS A 116 -8.25 7.92 2.92
C LYS A 116 -7.21 7.23 3.81
N PRO A 117 -7.63 6.45 4.81
CA PRO A 117 -6.70 5.66 5.62
C PRO A 117 -5.93 4.66 4.77
N MET A 118 -4.73 4.29 5.21
CA MET A 118 -3.87 3.35 4.49
C MET A 118 -4.48 1.94 4.39
N GLU A 119 -5.38 1.61 5.30
CA GLU A 119 -6.10 0.35 5.38
C GLU A 119 -7.27 0.25 4.38
N ASP A 120 -7.71 1.38 3.81
CA ASP A 120 -8.75 1.35 2.76
C ASP A 120 -8.21 0.62 1.52
N PRO A 121 -8.85 -0.46 1.09
CA PRO A 121 -8.43 -1.22 -0.09
C PRO A 121 -8.30 -0.40 -1.37
N ASN A 122 -8.98 0.75 -1.42
CA ASN A 122 -8.99 1.65 -2.58
C ASN A 122 -8.18 2.94 -2.36
N GLN A 123 -7.46 3.05 -1.24
CA GLN A 123 -6.72 4.27 -0.88
C GLN A 123 -5.73 4.69 -1.98
N GLN A 124 -5.07 3.74 -2.60
CA GLN A 124 -4.06 3.99 -3.64
C GLN A 124 -4.63 4.49 -4.97
N LEU A 125 -5.92 4.25 -5.20
CA LEU A 125 -6.61 4.68 -6.41
C LEU A 125 -7.17 6.10 -6.28
N GLU A 126 -7.13 6.67 -5.09
CA GLU A 126 -7.73 7.97 -4.80
C GLU A 126 -6.68 8.94 -4.24
N PRO A 127 -6.37 10.00 -5.00
CA PRO A 127 -5.42 11.02 -4.58
C PRO A 127 -5.94 11.80 -3.36
N LEU A 128 -5.02 12.53 -2.71
CA LEU A 128 -5.34 13.51 -1.69
C LEU A 128 -6.39 14.49 -2.24
N ARG A 129 -7.39 14.81 -1.44
CA ARG A 129 -8.50 15.70 -1.83
C ARG A 129 -8.44 17.00 -1.06
N TYR A 130 -8.55 18.11 -1.78
CA TYR A 130 -8.63 19.45 -1.22
C TYR A 130 -10.09 19.86 -1.08
N VAL A 131 -10.45 20.42 0.07
CA VAL A 131 -11.75 21.04 0.27
C VAL A 131 -11.61 22.54 0.07
N LEU A 132 -12.28 23.08 -0.92
CA LEU A 132 -12.24 24.50 -1.25
C LEU A 132 -13.21 25.32 -0.36
N ASP A 133 -13.09 26.66 -0.40
CA ASP A 133 -13.89 27.55 0.43
C ASP A 133 -15.41 27.48 0.16
N ASP A 134 -15.78 27.07 -1.04
CA ASP A 134 -17.18 26.84 -1.43
C ASP A 134 -17.70 25.43 -1.08
N GLY A 135 -16.90 24.62 -0.39
CA GLY A 135 -17.21 23.24 -0.03
C GLY A 135 -17.03 22.24 -1.17
N SER A 136 -16.66 22.69 -2.37
CA SER A 136 -16.32 21.77 -3.46
C SER A 136 -15.03 21.00 -3.14
N VAL A 137 -14.89 19.82 -3.74
CA VAL A 137 -13.74 18.95 -3.52
C VAL A 137 -12.99 18.75 -4.81
N VAL A 138 -11.70 19.02 -4.77
CA VAL A 138 -10.79 18.82 -5.89
C VAL A 138 -9.79 17.74 -5.50
N ALA A 139 -9.64 16.75 -6.35
CA ALA A 139 -8.54 15.80 -6.18
C ALA A 139 -7.22 16.54 -6.44
N GLU A 140 -6.19 16.21 -5.66
CA GLU A 140 -4.84 16.56 -6.06
C GLU A 140 -4.66 15.99 -7.47
N GLU A 141 -4.36 16.85 -8.43
CA GLU A 141 -3.90 16.30 -9.70
C GLU A 141 -2.63 15.52 -9.31
N SER A 142 -2.72 14.19 -9.34
CA SER A 142 -1.50 13.42 -9.47
C SER A 142 -0.79 14.10 -10.64
N GLU A 143 0.37 14.70 -10.40
CA GLU A 143 1.24 15.04 -11.52
C GLU A 143 1.16 13.82 -12.40
N GLU A 144 0.62 13.98 -13.63
CA GLU A 144 0.63 12.88 -14.57
C GLU A 144 2.06 12.40 -14.52
N PRO A 145 2.32 11.11 -14.20
CA PRO A 145 3.68 10.65 -13.96
C PRO A 145 4.48 11.18 -15.12
N ASP A 146 5.46 12.03 -14.81
CA ASP A 146 6.29 12.71 -15.79
C ASP A 146 6.59 11.68 -16.87
N GLU A 147 6.26 11.96 -18.15
CA GLU A 147 6.42 11.00 -19.24
C GLU A 147 7.87 10.50 -19.35
N GLN A 148 8.77 11.06 -18.54
CA GLN A 148 10.20 10.78 -18.46
C GLN A 148 10.59 9.91 -17.24
N GLU A 149 9.72 9.68 -16.25
CA GLU A 149 10.03 8.75 -15.17
C GLU A 149 9.78 7.31 -15.64
N PRO A 150 10.83 6.50 -15.83
CA PRO A 150 10.67 5.09 -16.15
C PRO A 150 9.98 4.40 -14.97
N TRP A 151 8.81 3.88 -15.22
CA TRP A 151 7.91 3.42 -14.21
C TRP A 151 8.11 1.94 -13.84
N PRO A 152 8.35 1.56 -12.61
CA PRO A 152 8.17 0.19 -12.13
C PRO A 152 6.86 0.01 -11.36
N ALA A 153 6.31 -1.19 -11.34
CA ALA A 153 5.10 -1.57 -10.63
C ALA A 153 5.05 -0.97 -9.21
N ARG A 154 4.05 -0.13 -8.95
CA ARG A 154 3.93 0.59 -7.67
C ARG A 154 3.57 -0.34 -6.53
N GLN A 155 3.10 -1.55 -6.86
CA GLN A 155 2.67 -2.53 -5.90
C GLN A 155 3.02 -3.95 -6.34
N ILE A 156 3.63 -4.70 -5.44
CA ILE A 156 3.92 -6.13 -5.63
C ILE A 156 2.93 -6.95 -4.80
N HIS A 157 2.18 -7.80 -5.48
CA HIS A 157 1.36 -8.82 -4.84
C HIS A 157 2.05 -10.17 -4.90
N SER A 158 1.89 -10.97 -3.86
CA SER A 158 2.36 -12.35 -3.88
C SER A 158 1.66 -13.21 -2.82
N GLY A 159 1.85 -14.52 -2.90
CA GLY A 159 1.21 -15.45 -1.98
C GLY A 159 2.04 -15.79 -0.75
N GLY A 160 3.27 -15.26 -0.64
CA GLY A 160 4.14 -15.46 0.50
C GLY A 160 4.76 -16.84 0.67
N GLN A 161 4.60 -17.76 -0.27
CA GLN A 161 5.28 -19.06 -0.20
C GLN A 161 6.80 -18.86 -0.34
N THR A 162 7.60 -19.82 0.10
CA THR A 162 9.07 -19.79 -0.14
C THR A 162 9.38 -19.74 -1.63
N GLY A 163 10.60 -19.37 -1.98
CA GLY A 163 11.03 -19.23 -3.37
C GLY A 163 10.56 -17.93 -4.00
N ALA A 164 9.99 -17.98 -5.20
CA ALA A 164 9.65 -16.79 -6.00
C ALA A 164 8.71 -15.83 -5.28
N ASP A 165 7.67 -16.34 -4.63
CA ASP A 165 6.70 -15.52 -3.89
C ASP A 165 7.40 -14.70 -2.78
N ARG A 166 8.25 -15.35 -1.99
CA ARG A 166 8.96 -14.73 -0.87
C ARG A 166 9.99 -13.71 -1.36
N ALA A 167 10.74 -14.05 -2.40
CA ALA A 167 11.72 -13.16 -3.01
C ALA A 167 11.09 -11.84 -3.47
N ALA A 168 9.91 -11.91 -4.07
CA ALA A 168 9.19 -10.72 -4.52
C ALA A 168 8.78 -9.80 -3.37
N LEU A 169 8.30 -10.36 -2.26
CA LEU A 169 7.94 -9.58 -1.08
C LEU A 169 9.17 -8.98 -0.40
N ASP A 170 10.25 -9.75 -0.24
CA ASP A 170 11.49 -9.28 0.39
C ASP A 170 12.14 -8.18 -0.46
N TRP A 171 12.13 -8.32 -1.79
CA TRP A 171 12.60 -7.28 -2.70
C TRP A 171 11.75 -6.00 -2.59
N ALA A 172 10.43 -6.13 -2.58
CA ALA A 172 9.54 -4.98 -2.44
C ALA A 172 9.75 -4.24 -1.12
N ILE A 173 9.94 -4.97 -0.01
CA ILE A 173 10.29 -4.39 1.29
C ILE A 173 11.62 -3.64 1.22
N ALA A 174 12.66 -4.27 0.64
CA ALA A 174 13.99 -3.67 0.51
C ALA A 174 13.98 -2.39 -0.33
N CYS A 175 13.16 -2.36 -1.39
CA CYS A 175 12.99 -1.20 -2.27
C CYS A 175 11.93 -0.20 -1.78
N ARG A 176 11.28 -0.45 -0.62
CA ARG A 176 10.16 0.36 -0.10
C ARG A 176 8.99 0.48 -1.07
N ILE A 177 8.80 -0.54 -1.89
CA ILE A 177 7.65 -0.66 -2.78
C ILE A 177 6.49 -1.26 -1.97
N ILE A 178 5.29 -0.76 -2.19
CA ILE A 178 4.09 -1.29 -1.56
C ILE A 178 3.96 -2.77 -1.90
N HIS A 179 3.78 -3.60 -0.89
CA HIS A 179 3.60 -5.02 -1.08
C HIS A 179 2.34 -5.52 -0.39
N GLY A 180 1.78 -6.60 -0.92
CA GLY A 180 0.56 -7.16 -0.38
C GLY A 180 0.19 -8.48 -1.05
N GLY A 181 -1.10 -8.78 -1.02
CA GLY A 181 -1.67 -9.97 -1.61
C GLY A 181 -2.35 -10.86 -0.58
N TRP A 182 -2.64 -12.11 -0.98
CA TRP A 182 -3.37 -13.08 -0.18
C TRP A 182 -2.49 -14.27 0.15
N CYS A 183 -2.54 -14.72 1.40
CA CYS A 183 -1.96 -15.98 1.84
C CYS A 183 -3.05 -16.95 2.33
N PRO A 184 -2.75 -18.25 2.49
CA PRO A 184 -3.70 -19.20 3.06
C PRO A 184 -4.03 -18.88 4.52
N LYS A 185 -5.21 -19.29 4.98
CA LYS A 185 -5.60 -19.19 6.39
C LYS A 185 -4.52 -19.79 7.30
N GLY A 186 -4.24 -19.12 8.42
CA GLY A 186 -3.15 -19.45 9.34
C GLY A 186 -1.79 -19.00 8.81
N ARG A 187 -1.75 -18.07 7.85
CA ARG A 187 -0.51 -17.54 7.24
C ARG A 187 0.45 -18.64 6.76
N LYS A 188 -0.09 -19.74 6.26
CA LYS A 188 0.64 -20.98 6.02
C LYS A 188 1.62 -20.89 4.85
N ALA A 189 2.89 -21.20 5.11
CA ALA A 189 3.93 -21.48 4.12
C ALA A 189 4.64 -22.79 4.44
N GLU A 190 5.56 -23.25 3.59
CA GLU A 190 6.23 -24.56 3.81
C GLU A 190 7.26 -24.48 4.95
N ASP A 191 7.80 -23.32 5.22
CA ASP A 191 8.77 -23.02 6.29
C ASP A 191 8.10 -22.56 7.60
N GLY A 192 6.77 -22.64 7.69
CA GLY A 192 6.02 -22.22 8.86
C GLY A 192 5.08 -21.06 8.60
N PRO A 193 4.49 -20.46 9.63
CA PRO A 193 3.67 -19.26 9.50
C PRO A 193 4.47 -18.07 8.99
N LEU A 194 3.88 -17.31 8.07
CA LEU A 194 4.47 -16.10 7.52
C LEU A 194 4.61 -15.01 8.59
N ALA A 195 5.79 -14.42 8.69
CA ALA A 195 6.06 -13.32 9.61
C ALA A 195 5.16 -12.10 9.36
N GLY A 196 4.85 -11.34 10.41
CA GLY A 196 3.97 -10.17 10.37
C GLY A 196 4.44 -9.05 9.42
N ARG A 197 5.74 -8.97 9.14
CA ARG A 197 6.31 -8.00 8.18
C ARG A 197 5.75 -8.11 6.75
N TYR A 198 5.23 -9.28 6.36
CA TYR A 198 4.56 -9.46 5.08
C TYR A 198 3.09 -9.07 5.21
N GLN A 199 2.71 -7.94 4.65
CA GLN A 199 1.35 -7.39 4.73
C GLN A 199 0.38 -8.16 3.83
N LEU A 200 0.12 -9.41 4.19
CA LEU A 200 -0.73 -10.31 3.43
C LEU A 200 -2.06 -10.54 4.15
N ARG A 201 -3.14 -10.54 3.38
CA ARG A 201 -4.47 -10.92 3.83
C ARG A 201 -4.64 -12.43 3.83
N GLU A 202 -5.33 -12.97 4.81
CA GLU A 202 -5.62 -14.39 4.86
C GLU A 202 -6.89 -14.72 4.08
N THR A 203 -6.86 -15.81 3.34
CA THR A 203 -8.07 -16.39 2.76
C THR A 203 -8.82 -17.20 3.80
N GLU A 204 -10.12 -17.43 3.57
CA GLU A 204 -10.96 -18.27 4.44
C GLU A 204 -10.49 -19.72 4.47
N SER A 205 -9.89 -20.19 3.38
CA SER A 205 -9.39 -21.56 3.22
C SER A 205 -7.87 -21.62 3.46
N ALA A 206 -7.42 -22.68 4.13
CA ALA A 206 -6.01 -23.03 4.21
C ALA A 206 -5.44 -23.63 2.90
N GLY A 207 -6.27 -23.80 1.87
CA GLY A 207 -5.87 -24.28 0.54
C GLY A 207 -5.26 -23.18 -0.33
N TYR A 208 -4.27 -23.55 -1.12
CA TYR A 208 -3.51 -22.57 -1.94
C TYR A 208 -4.29 -21.99 -3.11
N ARG A 209 -5.28 -22.72 -3.65
CA ARG A 209 -6.01 -22.32 -4.86
C ARG A 209 -6.78 -21.02 -4.69
N GLN A 210 -7.43 -20.80 -3.54
CA GLN A 210 -8.21 -19.60 -3.29
C GLN A 210 -7.30 -18.35 -3.27
N ARG A 211 -6.16 -18.42 -2.56
CA ARG A 211 -5.22 -17.31 -2.51
C ARG A 211 -4.60 -17.01 -3.88
N THR A 212 -4.25 -18.07 -4.63
CA THR A 212 -3.72 -17.93 -6.00
C THR A 212 -4.70 -17.20 -6.90
N LYS A 213 -5.96 -17.61 -6.87
CA LYS A 213 -7.01 -16.94 -7.65
C LYS A 213 -7.17 -15.48 -7.26
N ARG A 214 -7.20 -15.15 -5.96
CA ARG A 214 -7.31 -13.76 -5.51
C ARG A 214 -6.12 -12.92 -5.93
N ASN A 215 -4.90 -13.40 -5.76
CA ASN A 215 -3.70 -12.67 -6.20
C ASN A 215 -3.71 -12.36 -7.70
N VAL A 216 -4.14 -13.30 -8.53
CA VAL A 216 -4.26 -13.07 -9.97
C VAL A 216 -5.36 -12.05 -10.29
N LEU A 217 -6.52 -12.15 -9.64
CA LEU A 217 -7.67 -11.29 -9.98
C LEU A 217 -7.51 -9.85 -9.49
N GLU A 218 -6.90 -9.67 -8.34
CA GLU A 218 -6.71 -8.37 -7.68
C GLU A 218 -5.44 -7.62 -8.14
N SER A 219 -4.66 -8.22 -9.04
CA SER A 219 -3.51 -7.56 -9.69
C SER A 219 -3.81 -7.25 -11.16
N ASP A 220 -3.13 -6.24 -11.70
CA ASP A 220 -3.28 -5.89 -13.13
C ASP A 220 -2.69 -6.96 -14.02
N ALA A 221 -1.57 -7.54 -13.60
CA ALA A 221 -0.84 -8.54 -14.34
C ALA A 221 -0.18 -9.59 -13.42
N THR A 222 0.22 -10.72 -13.99
CA THR A 222 0.95 -11.77 -13.27
C THR A 222 2.29 -12.06 -13.95
N LEU A 223 3.37 -11.95 -13.19
CA LEU A 223 4.70 -12.45 -13.55
C LEU A 223 4.88 -13.85 -12.96
N ILE A 224 5.26 -14.78 -13.80
CA ILE A 224 5.71 -16.11 -13.38
C ILE A 224 7.21 -16.21 -13.61
N VAL A 225 7.96 -16.42 -12.54
CA VAL A 225 9.39 -16.75 -12.61
C VAL A 225 9.54 -18.24 -12.36
N ASN A 226 10.15 -18.96 -13.28
CA ASN A 226 10.26 -20.42 -13.21
C ASN A 226 11.66 -20.92 -13.59
N LEU A 227 11.97 -22.10 -13.06
CA LEU A 227 13.13 -22.91 -13.43
C LEU A 227 12.63 -24.32 -13.75
N GLY A 228 13.03 -24.88 -14.90
CA GLY A 228 12.62 -26.17 -15.37
C GLY A 228 11.15 -26.26 -15.80
N GLU A 229 10.55 -27.42 -15.74
CA GLU A 229 9.19 -27.66 -16.20
C GLU A 229 8.16 -26.82 -15.42
N LEU A 230 7.25 -26.20 -16.16
CA LEU A 230 6.13 -25.44 -15.58
C LEU A 230 5.01 -26.39 -15.13
N ASP A 231 4.89 -26.59 -13.83
CA ASP A 231 3.98 -27.58 -13.26
C ASP A 231 3.27 -27.09 -11.97
N GLY A 232 2.38 -27.92 -11.44
CA GLY A 232 1.71 -27.74 -10.15
C GLY A 232 1.03 -26.40 -9.98
N GLY A 233 1.20 -25.76 -8.82
CA GLY A 233 0.58 -24.46 -8.48
C GLY A 233 1.03 -23.30 -9.37
N THR A 234 2.25 -23.38 -9.91
CA THR A 234 2.78 -22.35 -10.84
C THR A 234 2.04 -22.43 -12.19
N LEU A 235 1.85 -23.63 -12.73
CA LEU A 235 1.04 -23.86 -13.93
C LEU A 235 -0.43 -23.44 -13.69
N GLU A 236 -1.00 -23.79 -12.52
CA GLU A 236 -2.36 -23.39 -12.15
C GLU A 236 -2.51 -21.84 -12.14
N THR A 237 -1.50 -21.10 -11.66
CA THR A 237 -1.51 -19.64 -11.67
C THR A 237 -1.62 -19.10 -13.10
N VAL A 238 -0.83 -19.65 -14.05
CA VAL A 238 -0.90 -19.29 -15.47
C VAL A 238 -2.28 -19.60 -16.05
N GLN A 239 -2.83 -20.76 -15.74
CA GLN A 239 -4.16 -21.17 -16.23
C GLN A 239 -5.25 -20.22 -15.71
N ILE A 240 -5.22 -19.85 -14.43
CA ILE A 240 -6.15 -18.89 -13.83
C ILE A 240 -6.03 -17.53 -14.52
N ALA A 241 -4.82 -17.02 -14.72
CA ALA A 241 -4.61 -15.73 -15.40
C ALA A 241 -5.19 -15.74 -16.81
N ARG A 242 -4.91 -16.77 -17.58
CA ARG A 242 -5.43 -16.94 -18.97
C ARG A 242 -6.95 -17.08 -19.00
N GLN A 243 -7.52 -17.89 -18.10
CA GLN A 243 -8.98 -18.08 -18.00
C GLN A 243 -9.71 -16.75 -17.72
N HIS A 244 -9.11 -15.90 -16.91
CA HIS A 244 -9.68 -14.60 -16.56
C HIS A 244 -9.18 -13.44 -17.44
N LYS A 245 -8.50 -13.75 -18.55
CA LYS A 245 -7.96 -12.77 -19.51
C LYS A 245 -7.06 -11.71 -18.86
N LYS A 246 -6.39 -12.07 -17.77
CA LYS A 246 -5.37 -11.22 -17.13
C LYS A 246 -4.04 -11.38 -17.86
N PRO A 247 -3.30 -10.27 -18.08
CA PRO A 247 -1.95 -10.33 -18.64
C PRO A 247 -1.06 -11.25 -17.79
N VAL A 248 -0.31 -12.13 -18.47
CA VAL A 248 0.64 -13.03 -17.81
C VAL A 248 1.93 -13.13 -18.64
N LEU A 249 3.05 -12.88 -17.98
CA LEU A 249 4.39 -13.09 -18.50
C LEU A 249 5.02 -14.28 -17.79
N VAL A 250 5.52 -15.25 -18.53
CA VAL A 250 6.27 -16.39 -18.00
C VAL A 250 7.73 -16.22 -18.41
N LEU A 251 8.63 -16.21 -17.43
CA LEU A 251 10.08 -16.16 -17.63
C LEU A 251 10.71 -17.45 -17.12
N GLN A 252 11.27 -18.23 -18.05
CA GLN A 252 12.01 -19.45 -17.79
C GLN A 252 13.50 -19.10 -17.68
N LEU A 253 14.01 -19.05 -16.43
CA LEU A 253 15.38 -18.57 -16.20
C LEU A 253 16.46 -19.63 -16.40
N ASP A 254 16.08 -20.87 -16.59
CA ASP A 254 16.97 -21.92 -17.06
C ASP A 254 17.20 -21.89 -18.58
N GLU A 255 16.29 -21.27 -19.33
CA GLU A 255 16.35 -21.15 -20.80
C GLU A 255 16.74 -19.73 -21.25
N THR A 256 16.45 -18.72 -20.41
CA THR A 256 16.64 -17.31 -20.76
C THR A 256 17.67 -16.67 -19.81
N PRO A 257 18.76 -16.10 -20.32
CA PRO A 257 19.71 -15.35 -19.50
C PRO A 257 19.01 -14.25 -18.71
N ILE A 258 19.44 -14.05 -17.46
CA ILE A 258 18.74 -13.13 -16.53
C ILE A 258 18.69 -11.69 -17.05
N GLN A 259 19.72 -11.25 -17.77
CA GLN A 259 19.76 -9.93 -18.41
C GLN A 259 18.68 -9.76 -19.47
N GLU A 260 18.47 -10.78 -20.30
CA GLU A 260 17.42 -10.79 -21.31
C GLU A 260 16.04 -10.85 -20.65
N ALA A 261 15.88 -11.70 -19.65
CA ALA A 261 14.64 -11.80 -18.88
C ALA A 261 14.29 -10.47 -18.21
N ALA A 262 15.28 -9.76 -17.66
CA ALA A 262 15.09 -8.44 -17.04
C ALA A 262 14.63 -7.39 -18.05
N VAL A 263 15.24 -7.36 -19.24
CA VAL A 263 14.80 -6.46 -20.32
C VAL A 263 13.36 -6.77 -20.75
N ARG A 264 13.03 -8.06 -20.91
CA ARG A 264 11.68 -8.49 -21.29
C ARG A 264 10.65 -8.08 -20.24
N LEU A 265 10.97 -8.25 -18.95
CA LEU A 265 10.07 -7.86 -17.86
C LEU A 265 9.86 -6.34 -17.85
N ARG A 266 10.94 -5.55 -17.90
CA ARG A 266 10.88 -4.09 -17.93
C ARG A 266 10.04 -3.60 -19.11
N THR A 267 10.37 -4.03 -20.33
CA THR A 267 9.61 -3.63 -21.53
C THR A 267 8.13 -3.99 -21.43
N TRP A 268 7.82 -5.17 -20.88
CA TRP A 268 6.43 -5.60 -20.72
C TRP A 268 5.66 -4.76 -19.72
N VAL A 269 6.28 -4.40 -18.58
CA VAL A 269 5.65 -3.56 -17.55
C VAL A 269 5.46 -2.14 -18.08
N GLU A 270 6.48 -1.55 -18.71
CA GLU A 270 6.44 -0.20 -19.29
C GLU A 270 5.38 -0.06 -20.38
N ALA A 271 5.36 -1.00 -21.32
CA ALA A 271 4.42 -0.98 -22.44
C ALA A 271 2.94 -1.06 -22.01
N ASN A 272 2.67 -1.70 -20.88
CA ASN A 272 1.30 -1.92 -20.39
C ASN A 272 0.92 -1.04 -19.20
N ARG A 273 1.86 -0.31 -18.61
CA ARG A 273 1.64 0.61 -17.46
C ARG A 273 0.88 -0.03 -16.30
N PHE A 274 1.25 -1.26 -15.93
CA PHE A 274 0.62 -1.96 -14.81
C PHE A 274 0.91 -1.25 -13.48
N CYS A 275 -0.10 -1.02 -12.66
CA CYS A 275 0.04 -0.45 -11.32
C CYS A 275 0.36 -1.51 -10.27
N SER A 276 -0.14 -2.72 -10.44
CA SER A 276 0.05 -3.85 -9.53
C SER A 276 0.51 -5.10 -10.27
N LEU A 277 1.55 -5.75 -9.76
CA LEU A 277 2.12 -6.96 -10.34
C LEU A 277 2.07 -8.11 -9.34
N ASN A 278 1.30 -9.15 -9.65
CA ASN A 278 1.37 -10.41 -8.92
C ASN A 278 2.61 -11.18 -9.37
N VAL A 279 3.52 -11.47 -8.45
CA VAL A 279 4.71 -12.29 -8.71
C VAL A 279 4.53 -13.66 -8.07
N ALA A 280 4.66 -14.70 -8.88
CA ALA A 280 4.49 -16.07 -8.44
C ALA A 280 5.48 -17.02 -9.13
N GLY A 281 5.68 -18.18 -8.52
CA GLY A 281 6.57 -19.20 -9.06
C GLY A 281 6.64 -20.43 -8.15
N PRO A 282 7.59 -21.34 -8.39
CA PRO A 282 7.78 -22.50 -7.55
C PRO A 282 8.35 -22.15 -6.18
N ARG A 283 8.15 -23.09 -5.25
CA ARG A 283 8.77 -23.04 -3.93
C ARG A 283 10.27 -23.29 -4.02
N GLU A 284 11.02 -22.77 -3.03
CA GLU A 284 12.46 -23.03 -2.94
C GLU A 284 12.79 -24.50 -2.82
N SER A 285 12.01 -25.27 -2.04
CA SER A 285 12.20 -26.73 -1.90
C SER A 285 12.01 -27.49 -3.21
N LYS A 286 11.17 -26.96 -4.13
CA LYS A 286 10.89 -27.60 -5.41
C LYS A 286 11.89 -27.20 -6.50
N ARG A 287 12.34 -25.96 -6.48
CA ARG A 287 13.31 -25.41 -7.44
C ARG A 287 14.36 -24.59 -6.65
N PRO A 288 15.37 -25.25 -6.09
CA PRO A 288 16.43 -24.57 -5.33
C PRO A 288 17.09 -23.46 -6.15
N GLY A 289 17.27 -22.30 -5.53
CA GLY A 289 17.82 -21.11 -6.18
C GLY A 289 16.78 -20.18 -6.83
N ILE A 290 15.50 -20.55 -6.88
CA ILE A 290 14.45 -19.71 -7.48
C ILE A 290 14.25 -18.42 -6.69
N TYR A 291 14.45 -18.42 -5.36
CA TYR A 291 14.42 -17.20 -4.57
C TYR A 291 15.48 -16.19 -5.06
N ALA A 292 16.74 -16.62 -5.11
CA ALA A 292 17.82 -15.73 -5.52
C ALA A 292 17.63 -15.23 -6.97
N ALA A 293 17.24 -16.13 -7.87
CA ALA A 293 16.99 -15.78 -9.27
C ALA A 293 15.83 -14.80 -9.43
N THR A 294 14.76 -14.94 -8.65
CA THR A 294 13.63 -14.01 -8.69
C THR A 294 14.01 -12.65 -8.12
N TYR A 295 14.71 -12.62 -7.00
CA TYR A 295 15.18 -11.39 -6.40
C TYR A 295 16.09 -10.60 -7.35
N GLU A 296 17.09 -11.27 -7.94
CA GLU A 296 18.00 -10.67 -8.92
C GLU A 296 17.26 -10.18 -10.18
N LEU A 297 16.28 -10.94 -10.67
CA LEU A 297 15.47 -10.54 -11.81
C LEU A 297 14.73 -9.22 -11.53
N LEU A 298 14.05 -9.12 -10.39
CA LEU A 298 13.31 -7.93 -10.00
C LEU A 298 14.24 -6.73 -9.79
N GLU A 299 15.38 -6.96 -9.14
CA GLU A 299 16.40 -5.92 -8.94
C GLU A 299 16.90 -5.36 -10.27
N ARG A 300 17.21 -6.20 -11.25
CA ARG A 300 17.71 -5.79 -12.56
C ARG A 300 16.65 -5.16 -13.47
N SER A 301 15.39 -5.51 -13.28
CA SER A 301 14.32 -5.07 -14.18
C SER A 301 13.50 -3.90 -13.64
N LEU A 302 13.22 -3.88 -12.34
CA LEU A 302 12.26 -2.98 -11.72
C LEU A 302 12.89 -2.13 -10.60
N GLU A 303 14.20 -2.16 -10.44
CA GLU A 303 14.85 -1.31 -9.45
C GLU A 303 14.55 0.15 -9.79
N PRO A 304 13.98 0.92 -8.83
CA PRO A 304 13.91 2.37 -8.98
C PRO A 304 15.32 2.90 -9.22
N ASP A 305 15.48 3.89 -10.07
CA ASP A 305 16.78 4.49 -10.28
C ASP A 305 17.43 4.76 -8.91
N GLY A 306 18.73 4.56 -8.79
CA GLY A 306 19.46 4.54 -7.50
C GLY A 306 19.27 5.77 -6.59
N SER A 307 18.36 6.69 -6.93
CA SER A 307 17.98 7.86 -6.15
C SER A 307 17.13 7.52 -4.92
N LEU A 308 16.45 6.36 -4.90
CA LEU A 308 15.55 5.95 -3.83
C LEU A 308 16.16 4.95 -2.84
N ARG A 309 17.34 4.39 -3.11
CA ARG A 309 18.06 3.64 -2.08
C ARG A 309 18.52 4.59 -0.98
N PRO A 310 18.13 4.38 0.28
CA PRO A 310 18.84 5.02 1.37
C PRO A 310 20.30 4.60 1.25
N LYS A 311 21.24 5.55 1.29
CA LYS A 311 22.68 5.26 1.34
C LYS A 311 23.10 4.50 2.60
N GLU A 312 22.17 4.25 3.50
CA GLU A 312 22.34 3.45 4.71
C GLU A 312 21.33 2.31 4.71
N VAL A 313 21.81 1.10 4.85
CA VAL A 313 21.00 -0.08 5.11
C VAL A 313 20.28 0.17 6.43
N PHE A 314 18.96 0.34 6.40
CA PHE A 314 18.17 0.39 7.61
C PHE A 314 18.21 -1.03 8.23
N VAL A 315 19.09 -1.19 9.18
CA VAL A 315 19.12 -2.39 10.02
C VAL A 315 17.97 -2.24 11.01
N TRP A 316 16.99 -3.12 10.91
CA TRP A 316 15.92 -3.19 11.90
C TRP A 316 16.58 -3.41 13.28
N PRO A 317 16.22 -2.65 14.31
CA PRO A 317 16.69 -2.93 15.67
C PRO A 317 16.27 -4.36 16.05
N ASP A 318 17.13 -5.06 16.79
CA ASP A 318 16.95 -6.49 17.14
C ASP A 318 15.59 -6.80 17.76
N TRP A 319 14.97 -5.86 18.46
CA TRP A 319 13.60 -5.99 18.98
C TRP A 319 12.51 -6.10 17.91
N ALA A 320 12.74 -5.60 16.71
CA ALA A 320 11.80 -5.70 15.58
C ALA A 320 11.95 -7.02 14.81
N LEU A 321 12.99 -7.79 15.09
CA LEU A 321 13.28 -9.07 14.44
C LEU A 321 12.75 -10.28 15.23
N GLY A 322 12.03 -10.06 16.35
CA GLY A 322 11.49 -11.12 17.20
C GLY A 322 12.61 -12.02 17.69
N GLY A 323 13.44 -11.54 18.64
CA GLY A 323 14.35 -12.41 19.36
C GLY A 323 13.53 -13.40 20.18
N ASP A 324 13.80 -14.69 19.97
CA ASP A 324 13.27 -15.76 20.82
C ASP A 324 13.82 -15.50 22.24
N ASP A 325 12.91 -15.20 23.17
CA ASP A 325 13.20 -15.26 24.58
C ASP A 325 13.47 -16.74 24.93
N GLU A 326 14.74 -17.14 24.91
CA GLU A 326 15.15 -18.36 25.59
C GLU A 326 14.91 -18.14 27.09
N GLU A 327 13.80 -18.65 27.61
CA GLU A 327 13.65 -18.91 29.03
C GLU A 327 14.74 -19.87 29.49
N GLU A 328 15.76 -19.36 30.15
CA GLU A 328 16.59 -20.18 31.02
C GLU A 328 15.78 -20.59 32.26
N ALA A 329 15.66 -21.90 32.45
CA ALA A 329 15.07 -22.59 33.58
C ALA A 329 15.91 -22.48 34.88
#